data_1e495f91586a22dc8d9ec70e16d3ea28
#
_entry.id   1e495f91586a22dc8d9ec70e16d3ea28
#
_cell.length_a   1.000
_cell.length_b   1.000
_cell.length_c   1.000
_cell.angle_alpha   90.00
_cell.angle_beta   90.00
_cell.angle_gamma   90.00
#
_symmetry.space_group_name_H-M   'P 1'
#
loop_
_entity.id
_entity.type
_entity.pdbx_description
1 polymer ?
#
loop_
_entity_poly.entity_id
_entity_poly.type
_entity_poly.pdbx_seq_one_letter_code
_entity_poly.pdbx_strand_id
1 'polypeptide(L)' 'KTIFLINHQEEDMVVHLDKNKYWDILNEEQVEGTWIVGGRNVVVLKPL' A
#
# COMPACT_ATOMS: atom_id res chain seq x y z
N LYS A 1 -0.49 -13.77 -2.67
CA LYS A 1 -0.69 -13.00 -3.89
C LYS A 1 -0.21 -11.58 -3.70
N THR A 2 0.84 -11.21 -4.41
CA THR A 2 1.45 -9.90 -4.24
C THR A 2 0.64 -8.83 -4.98
N ILE A 3 0.46 -7.70 -4.32
CA ILE A 3 -0.27 -6.57 -4.87
C ILE A 3 0.70 -5.42 -5.12
N PHE A 4 0.66 -4.88 -6.32
CA PHE A 4 1.46 -3.72 -6.67
C PHE A 4 0.52 -2.52 -6.80
N LEU A 5 0.83 -1.46 -6.06
CA LEU A 5 0.07 -0.21 -6.13
C LEU A 5 1.01 0.89 -6.60
N ILE A 6 0.63 1.55 -7.68
CA ILE A 6 1.43 2.62 -8.26
C ILE A 6 0.61 3.90 -8.24
N ASN A 7 1.13 4.93 -7.58
CA ASN A 7 0.50 6.23 -7.57
C ASN A 7 1.22 7.13 -8.57
N HIS A 8 0.57 7.36 -9.71
CA HIS A 8 1.11 8.22 -10.77
C HIS A 8 0.84 9.70 -10.54
N GLN A 9 0.04 10.03 -9.53
CA GLN A 9 -0.31 11.41 -9.23
C GLN A 9 0.76 12.05 -8.39
N GLU A 10 0.80 13.38 -8.38
CA GLU A 10 1.69 14.11 -7.48
C GLU A 10 1.14 14.12 -6.06
N GLU A 11 -0.17 13.93 -5.91
CA GLU A 11 -0.83 13.91 -4.62
C GLU A 11 -0.87 12.51 -4.03
N ASP A 12 -0.99 12.44 -2.72
CA ASP A 12 -1.11 11.17 -2.03
C ASP A 12 -2.43 10.49 -2.40
N MET A 13 -2.40 9.16 -2.42
CA MET A 13 -3.56 8.35 -2.74
C MET A 13 -3.95 7.53 -1.51
N VAL A 14 -5.24 7.55 -1.18
CA VAL A 14 -5.75 6.76 -0.05
C VAL A 14 -6.24 5.41 -0.56
N VAL A 15 -5.78 4.35 0.09
CA VAL A 15 -6.14 2.99 -0.27
C VAL A 15 -6.86 2.35 0.91
N HIS A 16 -8.00 1.72 0.65
CA HIS A 16 -8.78 1.02 1.68
C HIS A 16 -8.50 -0.47 1.58
N LEU A 17 -7.88 -1.01 2.61
CA LEU A 17 -7.51 -2.42 2.66
C LEU A 17 -8.55 -3.28 3.39
N ASP A 18 -9.60 -2.64 3.90
CA ASP A 18 -10.69 -3.30 4.62
C ASP A 18 -10.16 -4.04 5.85
N LYS A 19 -10.55 -5.30 5.99
CA LYS A 19 -10.16 -6.11 7.14
C LYS A 19 -8.90 -6.90 6.89
N ASN A 20 -8.37 -6.84 5.69
CA ASN A 20 -7.20 -7.62 5.35
C ASN A 20 -5.93 -6.98 5.87
N LYS A 21 -4.98 -7.81 6.23
CA LYS A 21 -3.68 -7.35 6.67
C LYS A 21 -2.65 -7.69 5.61
N TYR A 22 -1.73 -6.78 5.39
CA TYR A 22 -0.70 -6.96 4.38
C TYR A 22 0.65 -6.60 4.95
N TRP A 23 1.68 -7.13 4.32
CA TRP A 23 3.05 -6.77 4.63
C TRP A 23 3.59 -5.89 3.52
N ASP A 24 4.05 -4.71 3.89
CA ASP A 24 4.68 -3.78 2.95
C ASP A 24 6.14 -4.19 2.79
N ILE A 25 6.46 -4.78 1.65
CA ILE A 25 7.79 -5.34 1.40
C ILE A 25 8.85 -4.25 1.34
N LEU A 26 8.51 -3.11 0.79
CA LEU A 26 9.49 -2.04 0.59
C LEU A 26 9.83 -1.31 1.89
N ASN A 27 8.85 -1.10 2.75
CA ASN A 27 9.05 -0.40 4.01
C ASN A 27 9.17 -1.34 5.20
N GLU A 28 8.99 -2.63 4.97
CA GLU A 28 9.13 -3.67 6.00
C GLU A 28 8.23 -3.40 7.20
N GLU A 29 6.95 -3.20 6.94
CA GLU A 29 5.97 -2.96 8.00
C GLU A 29 4.63 -3.57 7.65
N GLN A 30 3.85 -3.86 8.69
CA GLN A 30 2.50 -4.38 8.51
C GLN A 30 1.53 -3.22 8.30
N VAL A 31 0.64 -3.37 7.32
CA VAL A 31 -0.37 -2.36 7.04
C VAL A 31 -1.75 -2.98 7.05
N GLU A 32 -2.74 -2.21 7.49
CA GLU A 32 -4.14 -2.64 7.51
C GLU A 32 -5.04 -1.42 7.54
N GLY A 33 -6.31 -1.63 7.18
CA GLY A 33 -7.29 -0.57 7.20
C GLY A 33 -7.10 0.42 6.07
N THR A 34 -6.96 1.68 6.40
CA THR A 34 -6.75 2.74 5.42
C THR A 34 -5.27 3.08 5.38
N TRP A 35 -4.73 3.15 4.17
CA TRP A 35 -3.33 3.44 4.01
C TRP A 35 -3.10 4.46 2.92
N ILE A 36 -2.05 5.26 3.07
CA ILE A 36 -1.76 6.34 2.17
C ILE A 36 -0.52 6.02 1.35
N VAL A 37 -0.66 6.07 0.03
CA VAL A 37 0.47 5.92 -0.89
C VAL A 37 0.90 7.32 -1.30
N GLY A 38 2.13 7.68 -0.97
CA GLY A 38 2.66 9.00 -1.29
C GLY A 38 2.65 9.27 -2.79
N GLY A 39 2.66 10.54 -3.14
CA GLY A 39 2.68 10.93 -4.55
C GLY A 39 3.87 10.35 -5.28
N ARG A 40 3.64 9.84 -6.49
CA ARG A 40 4.64 9.25 -7.37
C ARG A 40 5.41 8.11 -6.72
N ASN A 41 4.75 7.39 -5.82
CA ASN A 41 5.34 6.24 -5.15
C ASN A 41 4.74 4.95 -5.61
N VAL A 42 5.50 3.89 -5.39
CA VAL A 42 5.04 2.54 -5.63
C VAL A 42 5.07 1.77 -4.32
N VAL A 43 4.11 0.88 -4.15
CA VAL A 43 4.01 0.06 -2.96
C VAL A 43 3.80 -1.39 -3.36
N VAL A 44 4.48 -2.28 -2.67
CA VAL A 44 4.34 -3.71 -2.91
C VAL A 44 3.85 -4.36 -1.63
N LEU A 45 2.65 -4.93 -1.69
CA LEU A 45 2.01 -5.54 -0.51
C LEU A 45 1.87 -7.03 -0.70
N LYS A 46 2.16 -7.76 0.37
CA LYS A 46 2.01 -9.20 0.41
C LYS A 46 0.96 -9.55 1.46
N PRO A 47 -0.08 -10.35 1.11
CA PRO A 47 -1.08 -10.74 2.12
C PRO A 47 -0.44 -11.53 3.26
N LEU A 48 -0.91 -11.26 4.45
CA LEU A 48 -0.49 -12.02 5.63
C LEU A 48 -1.32 -13.27 5.86
#